data_508143135607406bdc231de5f3390b5f
#
_entry.id   508143135607406bdc231de5f3390b5f
#
_cell.length_a   1.000
_cell.length_b   1.000
_cell.length_c   1.000
_cell.angle_alpha   90.00
_cell.angle_beta   90.00
_cell.angle_gamma   90.00
#
_symmetry.space_group_name_H-M   'P 1'
#
loop_
_entity.id
_entity.type
_entity.pdbx_description
1 polymer ?
#
loop_
_entity_poly.entity_id
_entity_poly.type
_entity_poly.pdbx_seq_one_letter_code
_entity_poly.pdbx_strand_id
1 'polypeptide(L)'
;MVVLKPDKIGDADFANYFCTYGYLYHQKDMLEDQKRMTAYHDSVRLNPKQFKDKVVLDVGTGSGILAIWAAQCGARKVYAVEATYMAVHARKLVAANGLENVVEVSLFLFVYLYFRTSIWAIRLTDVVFLYP
;
A
#
# COMPACT_ATOMS: atom_id res chain seq x y z
N MET A 1 -13.90 16.80 -2.47
CA MET A 1 -12.51 16.48 -2.83
C MET A 1 -11.64 17.63 -2.35
N VAL A 2 -10.96 17.47 -1.21
CA VAL A 2 -10.07 18.52 -0.68
C VAL A 2 -8.72 18.32 -1.35
N VAL A 3 -8.42 19.15 -2.32
CA VAL A 3 -7.07 19.26 -2.89
C VAL A 3 -6.25 20.11 -1.94
N LEU A 4 -5.38 19.50 -1.15
CA LEU A 4 -4.40 20.22 -0.34
C LEU A 4 -3.44 20.94 -1.30
N LYS A 5 -3.43 22.26 -1.25
CA LYS A 5 -2.47 23.06 -2.01
C LYS A 5 -1.07 22.81 -1.48
N PRO A 6 -0.08 22.55 -2.34
CA PRO A 6 1.30 22.21 -1.93
C PRO A 6 2.03 23.32 -1.16
N ASP A 7 1.51 24.52 -1.15
CA ASP A 7 2.23 25.74 -0.73
C ASP A 7 2.31 25.94 0.80
N LYS A 8 1.86 24.98 1.62
CA LYS A 8 1.82 25.11 3.09
C LYS A 8 2.61 24.07 3.90
N ILE A 9 3.19 23.09 3.24
CA ILE A 9 4.09 22.14 3.91
C ILE A 9 5.50 22.48 3.44
N GLY A 10 6.35 22.94 4.35
CA GLY A 10 7.75 23.25 4.03
C GLY A 10 8.47 21.99 3.54
N ASP A 11 9.37 22.13 2.57
CA ASP A 11 10.16 21.01 2.03
C ASP A 11 10.86 20.19 3.12
N ALA A 12 11.24 20.83 4.23
CA ALA A 12 11.84 20.18 5.39
C ALA A 12 10.84 19.27 6.15
N ASP A 13 9.59 19.70 6.30
CA ASP A 13 8.55 18.91 6.98
C ASP A 13 8.16 17.69 6.14
N PHE A 14 8.10 17.86 4.83
CA PHE A 14 7.85 16.78 3.89
C PHE A 14 9.00 15.74 3.90
N ALA A 15 10.24 16.20 3.86
CA ALA A 15 11.42 15.34 3.94
C ALA A 15 11.49 14.60 5.29
N ASN A 16 11.22 15.28 6.40
CA ASN A 16 11.20 14.69 7.73
C ASN A 16 10.09 13.64 7.89
N TYR A 17 8.91 13.89 7.32
CA TYR A 17 7.81 12.93 7.32
C TYR A 17 8.25 11.61 6.66
N PHE A 18 8.79 11.67 5.42
CA PHE A 18 9.22 10.46 4.71
C PHE A 18 10.44 9.80 5.37
N CYS A 19 11.38 10.57 5.91
CA CYS A 19 12.50 10.01 6.67
C CYS A 19 12.00 9.20 7.86
N THR A 20 11.03 9.73 8.62
CA THR A 20 10.51 9.08 9.82
C THR A 20 9.83 7.74 9.48
N TYR A 21 8.96 7.71 8.47
CA TYR A 21 8.27 6.48 8.05
C TYR A 21 9.15 5.48 7.31
N GLY A 22 10.33 5.90 6.83
CA GLY A 22 11.32 5.02 6.20
C GLY A 22 12.09 4.12 7.16
N TYR A 23 11.98 4.35 8.48
CA TYR A 23 12.70 3.56 9.47
C TYR A 23 11.93 2.32 9.90
N LEU A 24 12.63 1.18 9.91
CA LEU A 24 12.09 -0.11 10.40
C LEU A 24 11.53 -0.02 11.82
N TYR A 25 12.10 0.82 12.66
CA TYR A 25 11.66 1.05 14.03
C TYR A 25 10.19 1.53 14.07
N HIS A 26 9.82 2.53 13.28
CA HIS A 26 8.45 3.02 13.21
C HIS A 26 7.47 1.99 12.63
N GLN A 27 7.92 1.20 11.66
CA GLN A 27 7.12 0.10 11.13
C GLN A 27 6.86 -0.95 12.21
N LYS A 28 7.87 -1.25 13.03
CA LYS A 28 7.72 -2.17 14.16
C LYS A 28 6.67 -1.66 15.15
N ASP A 29 6.76 -0.40 15.58
CA ASP A 29 5.80 0.19 16.52
C ASP A 29 4.36 0.13 15.99
N MET A 30 4.17 0.43 14.69
CA MET A 30 2.86 0.33 14.05
C MET A 30 2.33 -1.11 14.00
N LEU A 31 3.20 -2.09 13.74
CA LEU A 31 2.83 -3.50 13.70
C LEU A 31 2.59 -4.11 15.09
N GLU A 32 3.20 -3.55 16.14
CA GLU A 32 2.99 -3.95 17.53
C GLU A 32 1.72 -3.34 18.15
N ASP A 33 1.15 -2.29 17.56
CA ASP A 33 -0.14 -1.75 17.97
C ASP A 33 -1.27 -2.72 17.64
N GLN A 34 -1.62 -3.55 18.60
CA GLN A 34 -2.62 -4.60 18.47
C GLN A 34 -4.00 -4.07 18.07
N LYS A 35 -4.41 -2.91 18.59
CA LYS A 35 -5.73 -2.35 18.28
C LYS A 35 -5.79 -1.93 16.81
N ARG A 36 -4.76 -1.23 16.35
CA ARG A 36 -4.62 -0.81 14.96
C ARG A 36 -4.56 -2.03 14.05
N MET A 37 -3.70 -3.00 14.36
CA MET A 37 -3.52 -4.18 13.53
C MET A 37 -4.76 -5.06 13.46
N THR A 38 -5.48 -5.23 14.55
CA THR A 38 -6.75 -5.95 14.56
C THR A 38 -7.79 -5.26 13.69
N ALA A 39 -7.92 -3.94 13.78
CA ALA A 39 -8.88 -3.19 12.97
C ALA A 39 -8.58 -3.34 11.47
N TYR A 40 -7.32 -3.22 11.05
CA TYR A 40 -6.93 -3.42 9.65
C TYR A 40 -7.07 -4.87 9.19
N HIS A 41 -6.65 -5.82 10.03
CA HIS A 41 -6.79 -7.24 9.76
C HIS A 41 -8.26 -7.58 9.48
N ASP A 42 -9.14 -7.18 10.38
CA ASP A 42 -10.57 -7.50 10.30
C ASP A 42 -11.24 -6.79 9.12
N SER A 43 -10.84 -5.55 8.82
CA SER A 43 -11.37 -4.82 7.66
C SER A 43 -11.08 -5.53 6.33
N VAL A 44 -9.94 -6.21 6.22
CA VAL A 44 -9.54 -6.94 5.02
C VAL A 44 -9.97 -8.41 5.10
N ARG A 45 -9.56 -9.12 6.14
CA ARG A 45 -9.69 -10.58 6.25
C ARG A 45 -11.10 -11.06 6.47
N LEU A 46 -11.96 -10.27 7.11
CA LEU A 46 -13.39 -10.59 7.30
C LEU A 46 -14.25 -10.16 6.12
N ASN A 47 -13.69 -9.47 5.14
CA ASN A 47 -14.39 -8.98 3.96
C ASN A 47 -13.81 -9.52 2.64
N PRO A 48 -13.53 -10.82 2.49
CA PRO A 48 -12.83 -11.36 1.32
C PRO A 48 -13.60 -11.12 0.02
N LYS A 49 -14.91 -10.99 0.06
CA LYS A 49 -15.75 -10.70 -1.12
C LYS A 49 -15.44 -9.35 -1.76
N GLN A 50 -14.92 -8.39 -0.98
CA GLN A 50 -14.54 -7.07 -1.48
C GLN A 50 -13.20 -7.10 -2.24
N PHE A 51 -12.39 -8.11 -1.99
CA PHE A 51 -11.03 -8.23 -2.57
C PHE A 51 -10.95 -9.30 -3.67
N LYS A 52 -11.77 -10.36 -3.56
CA LYS A 52 -11.73 -11.48 -4.50
C LYS A 52 -11.90 -11.01 -5.94
N ASP A 53 -10.96 -11.41 -6.80
CA ASP A 53 -10.89 -11.10 -8.23
C ASP A 53 -10.75 -9.59 -8.55
N LYS A 54 -10.50 -8.76 -7.53
CA LYS A 54 -10.30 -7.31 -7.68
C LYS A 54 -8.86 -6.93 -7.91
N VAL A 55 -8.66 -5.74 -8.47
CA VAL A 55 -7.39 -5.03 -8.44
C VAL A 55 -7.37 -4.14 -7.20
N VAL A 56 -6.31 -4.22 -6.43
CA VAL A 56 -6.17 -3.45 -5.19
C VAL A 56 -5.02 -2.46 -5.34
N LEU A 57 -5.24 -1.23 -4.91
CA LEU A 57 -4.21 -0.21 -4.79
C LEU A 57 -4.01 0.12 -3.31
N ASP A 58 -2.84 -0.22 -2.79
CA ASP A 58 -2.41 0.05 -1.42
C ASP A 58 -1.39 1.19 -1.43
N VAL A 59 -1.82 2.38 -0.99
CA VAL A 59 -1.02 3.61 -1.03
C VAL A 59 -0.39 3.87 0.33
N GLY A 60 0.95 3.96 0.38
CA GLY A 60 1.69 4.03 1.63
C GLY A 60 1.81 2.65 2.28
N THR A 61 2.09 1.63 1.46
CA THR A 61 2.05 0.22 1.89
C THR A 61 2.97 -0.11 3.07
N GLY A 62 3.97 0.71 3.34
CA GLY A 62 4.94 0.49 4.43
C GLY A 62 5.61 -0.88 4.33
N SER A 63 5.33 -1.75 5.30
CA SER A 63 5.80 -3.15 5.30
C SER A 63 5.11 -4.06 4.28
N GLY A 64 4.02 -3.61 3.65
CA GLY A 64 3.24 -4.40 2.71
C GLY A 64 2.17 -5.29 3.36
N ILE A 65 1.87 -5.12 4.63
CA ILE A 65 0.99 -6.03 5.36
C ILE A 65 -0.44 -6.04 4.81
N LEU A 66 -1.01 -4.87 4.47
CA LEU A 66 -2.35 -4.77 3.89
C LEU A 66 -2.39 -5.38 2.48
N ALA A 67 -1.37 -5.12 1.68
CA ALA A 67 -1.23 -5.70 0.34
C ALA A 67 -1.15 -7.24 0.40
N ILE A 68 -0.40 -7.79 1.37
CA ILE A 68 -0.30 -9.24 1.59
C ILE A 68 -1.67 -9.81 1.98
N TRP A 69 -2.38 -9.20 2.91
CA TRP A 69 -3.71 -9.67 3.32
C TRP A 69 -4.73 -9.58 2.18
N ALA A 70 -4.72 -8.51 1.39
CA ALA A 70 -5.58 -8.38 0.22
C ALA A 70 -5.32 -9.50 -0.81
N ALA A 71 -4.05 -9.81 -1.08
CA ALA A 71 -3.67 -10.91 -1.97
C ALA A 71 -4.15 -12.27 -1.42
N GLN A 72 -3.98 -12.51 -0.11
CA GLN A 72 -4.46 -13.71 0.57
C GLN A 72 -6.00 -13.83 0.58
N CYS A 73 -6.72 -12.71 0.45
CA CYS A 73 -8.19 -12.69 0.27
C CYS A 73 -8.61 -12.93 -1.19
N GLY A 74 -7.66 -13.24 -2.08
CA GLY A 74 -7.95 -13.59 -3.46
C GLY A 74 -7.99 -12.41 -4.42
N ALA A 75 -7.34 -11.29 -4.09
CA ALA A 75 -7.15 -10.21 -5.06
C ALA A 75 -6.44 -10.72 -6.31
N ARG A 76 -6.91 -10.28 -7.48
CA ARG A 76 -6.33 -10.65 -8.76
C ARG A 76 -4.95 -10.02 -8.96
N LYS A 77 -4.80 -8.78 -8.52
CA LYS A 77 -3.54 -8.01 -8.55
C LYS A 77 -3.57 -6.98 -7.44
N VAL A 78 -2.43 -6.76 -6.80
CA VAL A 78 -2.24 -5.72 -5.79
C VAL A 78 -1.07 -4.85 -6.20
N TYR A 79 -1.31 -3.56 -6.35
CA TYR A 79 -0.27 -2.55 -6.52
C TYR A 79 -0.01 -1.88 -5.18
N ALA A 80 1.12 -2.20 -4.60
CA ALA A 80 1.57 -1.68 -3.31
C ALA A 80 2.57 -0.54 -3.54
N VAL A 81 2.20 0.67 -3.16
CA VAL A 81 2.96 1.88 -3.45
C VAL A 81 3.62 2.40 -2.19
N GLU A 82 4.92 2.63 -2.24
CA GLU A 82 5.70 3.14 -1.12
C GLU A 82 6.69 4.19 -1.60
N ALA A 83 6.75 5.31 -0.88
CA ALA A 83 7.63 6.42 -1.24
C ALA A 83 9.04 6.30 -0.64
N THR A 84 9.19 5.43 0.36
CA THR A 84 10.43 5.32 1.15
C THR A 84 11.20 4.04 0.83
N TYR A 85 12.36 3.89 1.46
CA TYR A 85 13.17 2.68 1.38
C TYR A 85 12.45 1.42 1.92
N MET A 86 11.35 1.59 2.66
CA MET A 86 10.49 0.49 3.09
C MET A 86 9.99 -0.38 1.94
N ALA A 87 9.91 0.15 0.72
CA ALA A 87 9.58 -0.63 -0.48
C ALA A 87 10.50 -1.86 -0.66
N VAL A 88 11.76 -1.76 -0.26
CA VAL A 88 12.72 -2.89 -0.33
C VAL A 88 12.33 -3.98 0.66
N HIS A 89 11.92 -3.60 1.87
CA HIS A 89 11.49 -4.53 2.90
C HIS A 89 10.13 -5.16 2.55
N ALA A 90 9.20 -4.35 2.03
CA ALA A 90 7.91 -4.83 1.55
C ALA A 90 8.08 -5.92 0.47
N ARG A 91 8.97 -5.72 -0.52
CA ARG A 91 9.26 -6.75 -1.54
C ARG A 91 9.77 -8.04 -0.93
N LYS A 92 10.65 -7.97 0.08
CA LYS A 92 11.15 -9.16 0.77
C LYS A 92 10.04 -9.90 1.51
N LEU A 93 9.13 -9.15 2.16
CA LEU A 93 8.00 -9.75 2.88
C LEU A 93 6.98 -10.38 1.91
N VAL A 94 6.70 -9.72 0.79
CA VAL A 94 5.87 -10.26 -0.29
C VAL A 94 6.45 -11.57 -0.82
N ALA A 95 7.75 -11.60 -1.12
CA ALA A 95 8.45 -12.78 -1.59
C ALA A 95 8.46 -13.90 -0.55
N ALA A 96 8.70 -13.58 0.72
CA ALA A 96 8.66 -14.56 1.81
C ALA A 96 7.27 -15.19 2.02
N ASN A 97 6.21 -14.53 1.52
CA ASN A 97 4.83 -15.05 1.52
C ASN A 97 4.45 -15.72 0.19
N GLY A 98 5.34 -15.80 -0.80
CA GLY A 98 5.08 -16.41 -2.12
C GLY A 98 4.05 -15.64 -2.96
N LEU A 99 3.99 -14.31 -2.81
CA LEU A 99 2.96 -13.47 -3.41
C LEU A 99 3.46 -12.53 -4.51
N GLU A 100 4.68 -12.72 -5.00
CA GLU A 100 5.34 -11.84 -6.00
C GLU A 100 4.56 -11.77 -7.32
N ASN A 101 3.83 -12.81 -7.65
CA ASN A 101 3.02 -12.85 -8.87
C ASN A 101 1.73 -12.03 -8.75
N VAL A 102 1.26 -11.79 -7.53
CA VAL A 102 0.01 -11.06 -7.23
C VAL A 102 0.29 -9.63 -6.77
N VAL A 103 1.27 -9.46 -5.87
CA VAL A 103 1.63 -8.16 -5.29
C VAL A 103 2.83 -7.57 -5.99
N GLU A 104 2.65 -6.38 -6.53
CA GLU A 104 3.71 -5.57 -7.15
C GLU A 104 3.99 -4.36 -6.27
N VAL A 105 5.21 -4.31 -5.71
CA VAL A 105 5.64 -3.18 -4.87
C VAL A 105 6.42 -2.18 -5.71
N SER A 106 5.88 -0.98 -5.86
CA SER A 106 6.45 0.11 -6.66
C SER A 106 6.81 1.32 -5.82
N LEU A 107 7.85 2.04 -6.23
CA LEU A 107 8.12 3.38 -5.72
C LEU A 107 7.11 4.37 -6.30
N PHE A 108 6.67 5.34 -5.50
CA PHE A 108 5.63 6.31 -5.82
C PHE A 108 5.77 6.97 -7.20
N LEU A 109 7.01 7.22 -7.65
CA LEU A 109 7.28 7.89 -8.93
C LEU A 109 6.82 7.08 -10.16
N PHE A 110 6.84 5.75 -10.07
CA PHE A 110 6.45 4.88 -11.19
C PHE A 110 4.93 4.73 -11.32
N VAL A 111 4.19 4.90 -10.24
CA VAL A 111 2.72 4.75 -10.25
C VAL A 111 2.06 5.83 -11.08
N TYR A 112 2.53 7.07 -11.02
CA TYR A 112 1.99 8.15 -11.84
C TYR A 112 2.15 7.89 -13.35
N LEU A 113 3.28 7.31 -13.76
CA LEU A 113 3.53 6.95 -15.17
C LEU A 113 2.73 5.71 -15.59
N TYR A 114 2.63 4.71 -14.71
CA TYR A 114 1.93 3.46 -15.01
C TYR A 114 0.40 3.65 -15.05
N PHE A 115 -0.15 4.42 -14.13
CA PHE A 115 -1.56 4.79 -14.15
C PHE A 115 -1.94 5.59 -15.40
N ARG A 116 -1.05 6.41 -15.92
CA ARG A 116 -1.31 7.16 -17.15
C ARG A 116 -1.42 6.28 -18.40
N THR A 117 -0.76 5.11 -18.41
CA THR A 117 -0.73 4.23 -19.59
C THR A 117 -1.63 3.00 -19.48
N SER A 118 -1.95 2.54 -18.27
CA SER A 118 -2.61 1.23 -18.06
C SER A 118 -4.03 1.32 -17.46
N ILE A 119 -4.43 2.46 -16.91
CA ILE A 119 -5.77 2.63 -16.30
C ILE A 119 -6.92 2.44 -17.30
N TRP A 120 -6.70 2.71 -18.58
CA TRP A 120 -7.75 2.55 -19.60
C TRP A 120 -8.25 1.11 -19.74
N ALA A 121 -7.53 0.14 -19.24
CA ALA A 121 -7.89 -1.29 -19.26
C ALA A 121 -8.60 -1.79 -18.00
N ILE A 122 -8.66 -1.00 -16.92
CA ILE A 122 -9.23 -1.42 -15.63
C ILE A 122 -10.52 -0.63 -15.39
N ARG A 123 -11.64 -1.33 -15.22
CA ARG A 123 -12.88 -0.67 -14.78
C ARG A 123 -12.68 -0.16 -13.36
N LEU A 124 -12.94 1.13 -13.11
CA LEU A 124 -12.83 1.75 -11.78
C LEU A 124 -13.67 1.03 -10.71
N THR A 125 -14.75 0.37 -11.11
CA THR A 125 -15.61 -0.45 -10.23
C THR A 125 -14.92 -1.70 -9.70
N ASP A 126 -13.80 -2.11 -10.31
CA ASP A 126 -13.04 -3.30 -9.92
C ASP A 126 -11.78 -2.96 -9.12
N VAL A 127 -11.58 -1.69 -8.78
CA VAL A 127 -10.45 -1.23 -8.00
C VAL A 127 -10.85 -0.98 -6.55
N VAL A 128 -10.12 -1.57 -5.63
CA VAL A 128 -10.24 -1.32 -4.19
C VAL A 128 -9.04 -0.47 -3.75
N PHE A 129 -9.33 0.62 -3.07
CA PHE A 129 -8.29 1.48 -2.51
C PHE A 129 -8.09 1.16 -1.04
N LEU A 130 -6.86 0.86 -0.66
CA LEU A 130 -6.42 0.79 0.73
C LEU A 130 -5.59 2.03 1.02
N TYR A 131 -5.92 2.68 2.14
CA TYR A 131 -5.16 3.80 2.65
C TYR A 131 -5.06 3.64 4.17
N PRO A 132 -3.85 3.51 4.74
CA PRO A 132 -3.62 3.28 6.16
C PRO A 132 -3.89 4.51 7.02
#